data_5b4f88a28907cf4229f902e082aa3ee7
#
_entry.id   5b4f88a28907cf4229f902e082aa3ee7
#
_cell.length_a   1.000
_cell.length_b   1.000
_cell.length_c   1.000
_cell.angle_alpha   90.00
_cell.angle_beta   90.00
_cell.angle_gamma   90.00
#
_symmetry.space_group_name_H-M   'P 1'
#
loop_
_entity.id
_entity.type
_entity.pdbx_description
1 polymer ?
#
loop_
_entity_poly.entity_id
_entity_poly.type
_entity_poly.pdbx_seq_one_letter_code
_entity_poly.pdbx_strand_id
1 'polypeptide(L)'
;MDYAITRNDVDSNKIALIGISMGGYLAPRAVAFEHRIKACVADGGIFDFSEDRYKSMPKELIELLKTDKAKFNEYIGEVMEKDVTARWFFNNGMMVFDVDTPADVMLTIRKYTLKDVVQHIEANMLIIDSESDYALKGQAKKLYDNLESPKDFYLFTKDQSAQAHCQMGAIAISNEVIFNWLNKIMK
;
A
#
# COMPACT_ATOMS: atom_id res chain seq x y z
N MET A 1 -11.50 2.48 15.84
CA MET A 1 -10.89 2.83 17.14
C MET A 1 -11.95 2.91 18.25
N ASP A 2 -13.01 3.68 18.10
CA ASP A 2 -13.96 3.95 19.20
C ASP A 2 -14.53 2.68 19.85
N TYR A 3 -14.95 1.71 19.05
CA TYR A 3 -15.38 0.41 19.59
C TYR A 3 -14.24 -0.34 20.31
N ALA A 4 -13.04 -0.35 19.76
CA ALA A 4 -11.92 -1.08 20.35
C ALA A 4 -11.58 -0.59 21.78
N ILE A 5 -11.56 0.73 21.97
CA ILE A 5 -11.23 1.32 23.28
C ILE A 5 -12.33 1.17 24.35
N THR A 6 -13.55 0.78 23.98
CA THR A 6 -14.63 0.50 24.95
C THR A 6 -14.57 -0.93 25.50
N ARG A 7 -13.72 -1.79 24.94
CA ARG A 7 -13.59 -3.17 25.37
C ARG A 7 -12.69 -3.31 26.59
N ASN A 8 -13.10 -4.06 27.60
CA ASN A 8 -12.33 -4.30 28.81
C ASN A 8 -11.12 -5.23 28.60
N ASP A 9 -11.08 -5.97 27.49
CA ASP A 9 -10.00 -6.88 27.12
C ASP A 9 -8.96 -6.24 26.17
N VAL A 10 -9.10 -4.95 25.88
CA VAL A 10 -8.17 -4.19 25.01
C VAL A 10 -7.43 -3.14 25.85
N ASP A 11 -6.09 -3.20 25.82
CA ASP A 11 -5.27 -2.11 26.34
C ASP A 11 -5.25 -0.95 25.32
N SER A 12 -5.98 0.11 25.64
CA SER A 12 -6.10 1.29 24.77
C SER A 12 -4.77 2.02 24.51
N ASN A 13 -3.74 1.77 25.32
CA ASN A 13 -2.41 2.35 25.15
C ASN A 13 -1.50 1.49 24.25
N LYS A 14 -1.94 0.28 23.88
CA LYS A 14 -1.15 -0.70 23.12
C LYS A 14 -1.88 -1.17 21.86
N ILE A 15 -2.48 -0.23 21.12
CA ILE A 15 -3.15 -0.55 19.86
C ILE A 15 -2.19 -0.31 18.69
N ALA A 16 -2.04 -1.32 17.86
CA ALA A 16 -1.30 -1.25 16.59
C ALA A 16 -2.23 -1.50 15.39
N LEU A 17 -1.85 -0.96 14.24
CA LEU A 17 -2.52 -1.19 12.96
C LEU A 17 -1.54 -1.84 11.98
N ILE A 18 -1.96 -2.95 11.36
CA ILE A 18 -1.17 -3.64 10.33
C ILE A 18 -1.91 -3.52 9.02
N GLY A 19 -1.25 -2.97 8.00
CA GLY A 19 -1.76 -2.89 6.64
C GLY A 19 -0.90 -3.70 5.68
N ILE A 20 -1.53 -4.58 4.89
CA ILE A 20 -0.87 -5.50 3.96
C ILE A 20 -1.26 -5.11 2.53
N SER A 21 -0.30 -5.11 1.60
CA SER A 21 -0.52 -4.75 0.20
C SER A 21 -1.11 -3.34 0.07
N MET A 22 -2.31 -3.15 -0.49
CA MET A 22 -3.00 -1.85 -0.50
C MET A 22 -3.17 -1.27 0.92
N GLY A 23 -3.22 -2.13 1.94
CA GLY A 23 -3.17 -1.75 3.35
C GLY A 23 -1.88 -1.04 3.74
N GLY A 24 -0.78 -1.28 3.03
CA GLY A 24 0.48 -0.55 3.17
C GLY A 24 0.40 0.94 2.80
N TYR A 25 -0.69 1.36 2.15
CA TYR A 25 -1.10 2.76 1.99
C TYR A 25 -2.17 3.15 3.02
N LEU A 26 -3.22 2.33 3.16
CA LEU A 26 -4.41 2.67 3.94
C LEU A 26 -4.09 2.79 5.44
N ALA A 27 -3.25 1.93 5.99
CA ALA A 27 -2.86 1.97 7.39
C ALA A 27 -2.01 3.21 7.73
N PRO A 28 -0.93 3.56 7.01
CA PRO A 28 -0.23 4.82 7.18
C PRO A 28 -1.15 6.05 7.06
N ARG A 29 -2.06 6.05 6.08
CA ARG A 29 -3.03 7.14 5.95
C ARG A 29 -3.96 7.23 7.17
N ALA A 30 -4.41 6.10 7.70
CA ALA A 30 -5.29 6.08 8.88
C ALA A 30 -4.58 6.64 10.11
N VAL A 31 -3.33 6.26 10.37
CA VAL A 31 -2.58 6.74 11.55
C VAL A 31 -2.14 8.19 11.45
N ALA A 32 -2.14 8.78 10.25
CA ALA A 32 -1.94 10.22 10.08
C ALA A 32 -3.08 11.07 10.68
N PHE A 33 -4.25 10.45 10.97
CA PHE A 33 -5.43 11.11 11.54
C PHE A 33 -5.92 10.44 12.83
N GLU A 34 -5.45 9.23 13.14
CA GLU A 34 -5.86 8.46 14.32
C GLU A 34 -4.67 8.26 15.27
N HIS A 35 -4.34 9.30 16.01
CA HIS A 35 -3.15 9.35 16.91
C HIS A 35 -3.24 8.45 18.17
N ARG A 36 -4.41 7.82 18.42
CA ARG A 36 -4.56 6.81 19.47
C ARG A 36 -3.86 5.48 19.11
N ILE A 37 -3.58 5.25 17.82
CA ILE A 37 -2.79 4.09 17.37
C ILE A 37 -1.30 4.39 17.62
N LYS A 38 -0.61 3.51 18.36
CA LYS A 38 0.78 3.72 18.80
C LYS A 38 1.83 3.18 17.87
N ALA A 39 1.47 2.17 17.09
CA ALA A 39 2.36 1.57 16.11
C ALA A 39 1.60 1.21 14.83
N CYS A 40 2.27 1.33 13.68
CA CYS A 40 1.71 0.95 12.39
C CYS A 40 2.73 0.15 11.59
N VAL A 41 2.28 -0.97 11.03
CA VAL A 41 3.07 -1.80 10.11
C VAL A 41 2.51 -1.60 8.71
N ALA A 42 3.35 -1.17 7.79
CA ALA A 42 3.04 -1.04 6.36
C ALA A 42 3.78 -2.15 5.60
N ASP A 43 3.13 -3.31 5.47
CA ASP A 43 3.67 -4.45 4.73
C ASP A 43 3.35 -4.32 3.23
N GLY A 44 4.39 -4.14 2.44
CA GLY A 44 4.30 -3.59 1.10
C GLY A 44 4.00 -2.09 1.17
N GLY A 45 4.83 -1.32 1.90
CA GLY A 45 4.62 0.10 2.12
C GLY A 45 4.44 0.88 0.82
N ILE A 46 3.41 1.74 0.75
CA ILE A 46 3.08 2.52 -0.44
C ILE A 46 3.05 4.00 -0.07
N PHE A 47 3.86 4.80 -0.75
CA PHE A 47 3.82 6.25 -0.66
C PHE A 47 2.85 6.87 -1.68
N ASP A 48 2.90 6.40 -2.93
CA ASP A 48 2.01 6.84 -4.02
C ASP A 48 1.64 5.64 -4.90
N PHE A 49 0.38 5.23 -4.85
CA PHE A 49 -0.10 4.04 -5.54
C PHE A 49 -0.15 4.21 -7.07
N SER A 50 -0.19 5.43 -7.57
CA SER A 50 -0.28 5.72 -8.99
C SER A 50 1.09 5.85 -9.68
N GLU A 51 2.12 6.23 -8.94
CA GLU A 51 3.37 6.74 -9.50
C GLU A 51 4.03 5.80 -10.50
N ASP A 52 4.25 4.53 -10.12
CA ASP A 52 4.96 3.59 -10.98
C ASP A 52 4.12 3.15 -12.19
N ARG A 53 2.81 3.13 -12.03
CA ARG A 53 1.87 2.84 -13.13
C ARG A 53 1.89 3.94 -14.18
N TYR A 54 1.90 5.19 -13.75
CA TYR A 54 2.02 6.32 -14.68
C TYR A 54 3.41 6.44 -15.29
N LYS A 55 4.49 6.12 -14.56
CA LYS A 55 5.86 6.10 -15.09
C LYS A 55 6.07 5.02 -16.16
N SER A 56 5.45 3.87 -16.00
CA SER A 56 5.58 2.75 -16.94
C SER A 56 4.64 2.85 -18.14
N MET A 57 3.63 3.72 -18.07
CA MET A 57 2.66 3.89 -19.16
C MET A 57 3.25 4.67 -20.33
N PRO A 58 3.02 4.24 -21.59
CA PRO A 58 3.39 5.00 -22.78
C PRO A 58 2.80 6.43 -22.74
N LYS A 59 3.58 7.40 -23.23
CA LYS A 59 3.15 8.82 -23.22
C LYS A 59 1.86 9.04 -24.00
N GLU A 60 1.70 8.33 -25.12
CA GLU A 60 0.52 8.37 -25.98
C GLU A 60 -0.73 7.92 -25.21
N LEU A 61 -0.59 6.91 -24.35
CA LEU A 61 -1.70 6.39 -23.55
C LEU A 61 -2.04 7.35 -22.39
N ILE A 62 -1.04 8.00 -21.81
CA ILE A 62 -1.27 9.06 -20.82
C ILE A 62 -2.04 10.24 -21.46
N GLU A 63 -1.72 10.56 -22.71
CA GLU A 63 -2.42 11.63 -23.44
C GLU A 63 -3.86 11.23 -23.76
N LEU A 64 -4.10 10.00 -24.22
CA LEU A 64 -5.47 9.49 -24.41
C LEU A 64 -6.29 9.53 -23.12
N LEU A 65 -5.69 9.16 -21.99
CA LEU A 65 -6.39 9.23 -20.70
C LEU A 65 -6.87 10.65 -20.36
N LYS A 66 -6.18 11.69 -20.85
CA LYS A 66 -6.56 13.10 -20.63
C LYS A 66 -7.56 13.63 -21.67
N THR A 67 -7.37 13.25 -22.93
CA THR A 67 -8.04 13.87 -24.09
C THR A 67 -9.17 13.03 -24.67
N ASP A 68 -9.08 11.69 -24.60
CA ASP A 68 -10.06 10.76 -25.19
C ASP A 68 -10.16 9.47 -24.37
N LYS A 69 -10.91 9.54 -23.28
CA LYS A 69 -11.12 8.38 -22.39
C LYS A 69 -11.76 7.17 -23.11
N ALA A 70 -12.56 7.41 -24.15
CA ALA A 70 -13.20 6.32 -24.87
C ALA A 70 -12.16 5.46 -25.60
N LYS A 71 -11.22 6.09 -26.32
CA LYS A 71 -10.10 5.38 -26.96
C LYS A 71 -9.15 4.76 -25.94
N PHE A 72 -8.92 5.42 -24.80
CA PHE A 72 -8.15 4.80 -23.71
C PHE A 72 -8.80 3.50 -23.24
N ASN A 73 -10.11 3.51 -23.00
CA ASN A 73 -10.86 2.33 -22.54
C ASN A 73 -10.88 1.21 -23.60
N GLU A 74 -11.00 1.56 -24.88
CA GLU A 74 -10.92 0.59 -25.99
C GLU A 74 -9.55 -0.10 -25.99
N TYR A 75 -8.47 0.67 -25.95
CA TYR A 75 -7.10 0.12 -25.89
C TYR A 75 -6.89 -0.78 -24.67
N ILE A 76 -7.31 -0.32 -23.48
CA ILE A 76 -7.18 -1.14 -22.26
C ILE A 76 -8.06 -2.40 -22.34
N GLY A 77 -9.23 -2.33 -22.96
CA GLY A 77 -10.07 -3.49 -23.21
C GLY A 77 -9.32 -4.58 -23.98
N GLU A 78 -8.64 -4.22 -25.07
CA GLU A 78 -7.80 -5.15 -25.83
C GLU A 78 -6.63 -5.73 -25.02
N VAL A 79 -6.03 -4.93 -24.15
CA VAL A 79 -4.97 -5.41 -23.23
C VAL A 79 -5.55 -6.42 -22.24
N MET A 80 -6.72 -6.13 -21.67
CA MET A 80 -7.40 -7.02 -20.71
C MET A 80 -7.81 -8.37 -21.32
N GLU A 81 -8.07 -8.43 -22.63
CA GLU A 81 -8.33 -9.69 -23.31
C GLU A 81 -7.09 -10.61 -23.34
N LYS A 82 -5.90 -10.04 -23.44
CA LYS A 82 -4.62 -10.74 -23.66
C LYS A 82 -3.82 -10.94 -22.37
N ASP A 83 -4.00 -10.08 -21.37
CA ASP A 83 -3.26 -10.07 -20.11
C ASP A 83 -4.20 -10.27 -18.91
N VAL A 84 -4.06 -11.42 -18.25
CA VAL A 84 -4.86 -11.80 -17.07
C VAL A 84 -4.60 -10.86 -15.90
N THR A 85 -3.37 -10.37 -15.74
CA THR A 85 -3.00 -9.45 -14.64
C THR A 85 -3.63 -8.08 -14.84
N ALA A 86 -3.57 -7.54 -16.07
CA ALA A 86 -4.24 -6.31 -16.44
C ALA A 86 -5.76 -6.42 -16.26
N ARG A 87 -6.35 -7.50 -16.74
CA ARG A 87 -7.79 -7.79 -16.56
C ARG A 87 -8.19 -7.82 -15.10
N TRP A 88 -7.41 -8.52 -14.26
CA TRP A 88 -7.66 -8.53 -12.82
C TRP A 88 -7.55 -7.13 -12.22
N PHE A 89 -6.50 -6.39 -12.54
CA PHE A 89 -6.26 -5.06 -11.99
C PHE A 89 -7.40 -4.09 -12.29
N PHE A 90 -7.83 -4.02 -13.55
CA PHE A 90 -8.89 -3.08 -13.93
C PHE A 90 -10.26 -3.53 -13.44
N ASN A 91 -10.62 -4.82 -13.54
CA ASN A 91 -11.91 -5.32 -13.04
C ASN A 91 -12.02 -5.16 -11.52
N ASN A 92 -10.97 -5.53 -10.78
CA ASN A 92 -10.93 -5.32 -9.34
C ASN A 92 -10.97 -3.82 -9.00
N GLY A 93 -10.23 -2.99 -9.73
CA GLY A 93 -10.23 -1.55 -9.54
C GLY A 93 -11.60 -0.91 -9.78
N MET A 94 -12.31 -1.29 -10.85
CA MET A 94 -13.67 -0.82 -11.11
C MET A 94 -14.61 -1.17 -9.96
N MET A 95 -14.55 -2.40 -9.46
CA MET A 95 -15.39 -2.86 -8.36
C MET A 95 -15.06 -2.14 -7.04
N VAL A 96 -13.78 -2.05 -6.65
CA VAL A 96 -13.37 -1.52 -5.32
C VAL A 96 -13.49 0.00 -5.23
N PHE A 97 -13.30 0.69 -6.37
CA PHE A 97 -13.38 2.16 -6.42
C PHE A 97 -14.77 2.67 -6.81
N ASP A 98 -15.72 1.77 -7.09
CA ASP A 98 -17.07 2.10 -7.55
C ASP A 98 -17.04 3.02 -8.78
N VAL A 99 -16.34 2.57 -9.82
CA VAL A 99 -16.18 3.28 -11.09
C VAL A 99 -16.40 2.34 -12.27
N ASP A 100 -16.85 2.90 -13.42
CA ASP A 100 -17.37 2.09 -14.52
C ASP A 100 -16.32 1.76 -15.58
N THR A 101 -15.17 2.47 -15.62
CA THR A 101 -14.22 2.34 -16.73
C THR A 101 -12.76 2.23 -16.27
N PRO A 102 -11.90 1.59 -17.08
CA PRO A 102 -10.46 1.58 -16.84
C PRO A 102 -9.83 2.99 -16.70
N ALA A 103 -10.30 3.95 -17.48
CA ALA A 103 -9.86 5.34 -17.38
C ALA A 103 -10.16 5.91 -15.99
N ASP A 104 -11.34 5.66 -15.45
CA ASP A 104 -11.74 6.14 -14.14
C ASP A 104 -10.98 5.45 -13.01
N VAL A 105 -10.63 4.17 -13.16
CA VAL A 105 -9.68 3.49 -12.26
C VAL A 105 -8.36 4.24 -12.22
N MET A 106 -7.76 4.52 -13.39
CA MET A 106 -6.47 5.24 -13.47
C MET A 106 -6.53 6.65 -12.87
N LEU A 107 -7.63 7.36 -13.06
CA LEU A 107 -7.81 8.68 -12.45
C LEU A 107 -8.02 8.59 -10.94
N THR A 108 -8.72 7.56 -10.48
CA THR A 108 -9.02 7.37 -9.06
C THR A 108 -7.78 7.01 -8.26
N ILE A 109 -6.91 6.12 -8.76
CA ILE A 109 -5.69 5.72 -8.04
C ILE A 109 -4.73 6.89 -7.77
N ARG A 110 -4.81 8.00 -8.51
CA ARG A 110 -4.03 9.22 -8.25
C ARG A 110 -4.36 9.90 -6.93
N LYS A 111 -5.51 9.60 -6.34
CA LYS A 111 -5.92 10.12 -5.04
C LYS A 111 -5.26 9.36 -3.87
N TYR A 112 -4.66 8.19 -4.16
CA TYR A 112 -4.04 7.31 -3.18
C TYR A 112 -2.55 7.64 -3.05
N THR A 113 -2.27 8.80 -2.46
CA THR A 113 -0.92 9.28 -2.17
C THR A 113 -0.83 9.79 -0.72
N LEU A 114 0.32 9.57 -0.07
CA LEU A 114 0.61 10.05 1.28
C LEU A 114 1.30 11.43 1.27
N LYS A 115 1.56 12.00 0.09
CA LYS A 115 2.36 13.21 -0.08
C LYS A 115 1.96 14.36 0.85
N ASP A 116 0.64 14.56 1.02
CA ASP A 116 0.12 15.69 1.79
C ASP A 116 -0.28 15.31 3.23
N VAL A 117 -0.03 14.06 3.64
CA VAL A 117 -0.46 13.57 4.96
C VAL A 117 0.65 12.84 5.75
N VAL A 118 1.74 12.45 5.12
CA VAL A 118 2.82 11.68 5.75
C VAL A 118 3.44 12.40 6.95
N GLN A 119 3.52 13.72 6.91
CA GLN A 119 4.04 14.57 7.99
C GLN A 119 3.15 14.56 9.25
N HIS A 120 1.91 14.08 9.16
CA HIS A 120 1.00 13.96 10.32
C HIS A 120 1.09 12.60 11.01
N ILE A 121 1.95 11.71 10.53
CA ILE A 121 2.13 10.39 11.14
C ILE A 121 3.05 10.54 12.36
N GLU A 122 2.51 10.26 13.56
CA GLU A 122 3.22 10.30 14.84
C GLU A 122 3.52 8.89 15.39
N ALA A 123 2.79 7.87 14.91
CA ALA A 123 2.94 6.48 15.35
C ALA A 123 4.35 5.94 15.04
N ASN A 124 4.82 4.97 15.83
CA ASN A 124 6.00 4.18 15.46
C ASN A 124 5.69 3.38 14.20
N MET A 125 6.54 3.45 13.18
CA MET A 125 6.30 2.85 11.88
C MET A 125 7.27 1.70 11.60
N LEU A 126 6.75 0.54 11.22
CA LEU A 126 7.53 -0.50 10.55
C LEU A 126 7.15 -0.54 9.08
N ILE A 127 8.09 -0.24 8.22
CA ILE A 127 7.93 -0.31 6.79
C ILE A 127 8.59 -1.59 6.28
N ILE A 128 7.80 -2.43 5.64
CA ILE A 128 8.27 -3.71 5.10
C ILE A 128 8.27 -3.65 3.57
N ASP A 129 9.36 -4.15 2.99
CA ASP A 129 9.53 -4.34 1.55
C ASP A 129 9.93 -5.78 1.24
N SER A 130 9.79 -6.19 0.00
CA SER A 130 10.17 -7.51 -0.49
C SER A 130 11.05 -7.38 -1.73
N GLU A 131 12.20 -8.05 -1.74
CA GLU A 131 13.25 -7.94 -2.76
C GLU A 131 12.74 -8.16 -4.19
N SER A 132 11.78 -9.05 -4.38
CA SER A 132 11.18 -9.36 -5.67
C SER A 132 9.77 -8.78 -5.86
N ASP A 133 9.38 -7.78 -5.07
CA ASP A 133 8.12 -7.08 -5.28
C ASP A 133 8.20 -6.19 -6.53
N TYR A 134 7.61 -6.67 -7.61
CA TYR A 134 7.54 -5.92 -8.88
C TYR A 134 6.35 -4.95 -8.93
N ALA A 135 5.34 -5.16 -8.07
CA ALA A 135 4.10 -4.38 -8.10
C ALA A 135 4.24 -3.00 -7.43
N LEU A 136 5.12 -2.91 -6.42
CA LEU A 136 5.28 -1.74 -5.55
C LEU A 136 6.75 -1.31 -5.44
N LYS A 137 7.55 -1.57 -6.45
CA LYS A 137 9.00 -1.37 -6.43
C LYS A 137 9.39 0.03 -5.98
N GLY A 138 10.14 0.10 -4.87
CA GLY A 138 10.68 1.35 -4.32
C GLY A 138 9.67 2.21 -3.54
N GLN A 139 8.39 1.85 -3.51
CA GLN A 139 7.37 2.61 -2.79
C GLN A 139 7.59 2.55 -1.28
N ALA A 140 7.97 1.39 -0.73
CA ALA A 140 8.27 1.21 0.69
C ALA A 140 9.46 2.09 1.12
N LYS A 141 10.53 2.10 0.33
CA LYS A 141 11.69 2.98 0.60
C LYS A 141 11.30 4.46 0.53
N LYS A 142 10.47 4.85 -0.43
CA LYS A 142 9.98 6.20 -0.56
C LYS A 142 9.11 6.60 0.63
N LEU A 143 8.24 5.71 1.11
CA LEU A 143 7.48 5.95 2.34
C LEU A 143 8.42 6.15 3.52
N TYR A 144 9.37 5.23 3.72
CA TYR A 144 10.35 5.34 4.80
C TYR A 144 11.11 6.67 4.78
N ASP A 145 11.60 7.12 3.63
CA ASP A 145 12.40 8.34 3.52
C ASP A 145 11.59 9.62 3.84
N ASN A 146 10.29 9.61 3.59
CA ASN A 146 9.41 10.77 3.83
C ASN A 146 8.75 10.80 5.22
N LEU A 147 8.86 9.76 6.02
CA LEU A 147 8.37 9.75 7.39
C LEU A 147 9.31 10.57 8.30
N GLU A 148 8.73 11.33 9.23
CA GLU A 148 9.45 12.06 10.30
C GLU A 148 9.31 11.36 11.66
N SER A 149 8.27 10.51 11.83
CA SER A 149 8.04 9.71 13.03
C SER A 149 9.11 8.65 13.26
N PRO A 150 9.24 8.07 14.47
CA PRO A 150 10.10 6.92 14.70
C PRO A 150 9.77 5.79 13.74
N LYS A 151 10.80 5.24 13.07
CA LYS A 151 10.60 4.30 11.97
C LYS A 151 11.70 3.26 11.87
N ASP A 152 11.30 2.04 11.52
CA ASP A 152 12.18 0.96 11.16
C ASP A 152 11.86 0.48 9.73
N PHE A 153 12.86 -0.04 9.03
CA PHE A 153 12.71 -0.61 7.68
C PHE A 153 13.17 -2.06 7.68
N TYR A 154 12.38 -2.94 7.09
CA TYR A 154 12.73 -4.35 6.94
C TYR A 154 12.56 -4.80 5.49
N LEU A 155 13.61 -5.37 4.92
CA LEU A 155 13.60 -5.94 3.58
C LEU A 155 13.64 -7.47 3.68
N PHE A 156 12.58 -8.13 3.22
CA PHE A 156 12.57 -9.57 3.04
C PHE A 156 13.27 -9.99 1.75
N THR A 157 14.16 -10.96 1.86
CA THR A 157 15.06 -11.39 0.77
C THR A 157 14.80 -12.83 0.32
N LYS A 158 15.45 -13.21 -0.78
CA LYS A 158 15.45 -14.58 -1.29
C LYS A 158 16.06 -15.58 -0.31
N ASP A 159 17.08 -15.17 0.43
CA ASP A 159 17.74 -16.04 1.41
C ASP A 159 16.79 -16.45 2.54
N GLN A 160 15.77 -15.65 2.80
CA GLN A 160 14.70 -15.93 3.76
C GLN A 160 13.50 -16.64 3.11
N SER A 161 13.53 -16.90 1.79
CA SER A 161 12.40 -17.40 1.00
C SER A 161 11.13 -16.51 1.11
N ALA A 162 11.31 -15.23 1.43
CA ALA A 162 10.24 -14.29 1.73
C ALA A 162 10.21 -13.09 0.76
N GLN A 163 10.87 -13.22 -0.39
CA GLN A 163 11.07 -12.13 -1.36
C GLN A 163 9.82 -11.74 -2.15
N ALA A 164 8.75 -12.53 -2.10
CA ALA A 164 7.53 -12.25 -2.85
C ALA A 164 6.71 -11.13 -2.22
N HIS A 165 5.85 -10.49 -3.01
CA HIS A 165 4.92 -9.45 -2.54
C HIS A 165 4.20 -9.86 -1.25
N CYS A 166 4.30 -9.04 -0.21
CA CYS A 166 3.76 -9.31 1.13
C CYS A 166 4.12 -10.70 1.66
N GLN A 167 5.32 -11.19 1.36
CA GLN A 167 5.91 -12.46 1.78
C GLN A 167 5.00 -13.67 1.54
N MET A 168 4.27 -13.66 0.42
CA MET A 168 3.42 -14.80 0.02
C MET A 168 4.23 -16.10 0.00
N GLY A 169 3.73 -17.09 0.75
CA GLY A 169 4.43 -18.38 0.96
C GLY A 169 5.35 -18.41 2.18
N ALA A 170 5.63 -17.27 2.83
CA ALA A 170 6.52 -17.16 3.98
C ALA A 170 5.91 -16.37 5.15
N ILE A 171 4.60 -16.39 5.32
CA ILE A 171 3.84 -15.59 6.31
C ILE A 171 4.33 -15.83 7.75
N ALA A 172 4.81 -17.03 8.07
CA ALA A 172 5.33 -17.32 9.41
C ALA A 172 6.55 -16.46 9.76
N ILE A 173 7.49 -16.29 8.82
CA ILE A 173 8.68 -15.44 9.00
C ILE A 173 8.28 -13.96 9.09
N SER A 174 7.35 -13.53 8.24
CA SER A 174 6.80 -12.18 8.27
C SER A 174 6.16 -11.88 9.62
N ASN A 175 5.30 -12.75 10.10
CA ASN A 175 4.67 -12.62 11.42
C ASN A 175 5.69 -12.56 12.55
N GLU A 176 6.74 -13.39 12.52
CA GLU A 176 7.81 -13.37 13.52
C GLU A 176 8.48 -11.98 13.60
N VAL A 177 8.85 -11.41 12.46
CA VAL A 177 9.45 -10.07 12.38
C VAL A 177 8.50 -9.01 12.92
N ILE A 178 7.25 -9.02 12.45
CA ILE A 178 6.24 -8.04 12.84
C ILE A 178 5.96 -8.09 14.34
N PHE A 179 5.67 -9.28 14.88
CA PHE A 179 5.30 -9.39 16.29
C PHE A 179 6.50 -9.19 17.22
N ASN A 180 7.72 -9.55 16.83
CA ASN A 180 8.93 -9.23 17.59
C ASN A 180 9.14 -7.71 17.64
N TRP A 181 8.92 -7.01 16.53
CA TRP A 181 8.99 -5.55 16.50
C TRP A 181 7.89 -4.91 17.37
N LEU A 182 6.64 -5.35 17.25
CA LEU A 182 5.54 -4.85 18.08
C LEU A 182 5.80 -5.07 19.57
N ASN A 183 6.29 -6.25 19.96
CA ASN A 183 6.65 -6.55 21.35
C ASN A 183 7.74 -5.64 21.90
N LYS A 184 8.65 -5.15 21.05
CA LYS A 184 9.69 -4.18 21.45
C LYS A 184 9.11 -2.78 21.64
N ILE A 185 8.21 -2.35 20.77
CA ILE A 185 7.64 -0.99 20.76
C ILE A 185 6.53 -0.83 21.80
N MET A 186 5.77 -1.89 22.10
CA MET A 186 4.58 -1.89 22.95
C MET A 186 4.88 -2.31 24.41
N LYS A 187 6.13 -2.20 24.85
CA LYS A 187 6.51 -2.53 26.25
C LYS A 187 5.88 -1.60 27.27
#